data_32b223f14d16b38f682b93a768993e68
#
_entry.id   32b223f14d16b38f682b93a768993e68
#
_cell.length_a   1.000
_cell.length_b   1.000
_cell.length_c   1.000
_cell.angle_alpha   90.00
_cell.angle_beta   90.00
_cell.angle_gamma   90.00
#
_symmetry.space_group_name_H-M   'P 1'
#
loop_
_entity.id
_entity.type
_entity.pdbx_description
1 polymer ?
#
loop_
_entity_poly.entity_id
_entity_poly.type
_entity_poly.pdbx_seq_one_letter_code
_entity_poly.pdbx_strand_id
1 'polypeptide(L)'
;MRAVPTRERGEFDLLAMLCILPSLLYVLCMFVYPFLYGLYLSLRPTKIAGFSLANYLTFFSDPYQYGTIWITFSLAVPNTIVVLLLSLFLAYGMRRGFFMERTVTTILILPISLGVILLSEGILGFYGSQGWLNQALIALGLVSEPFILTHNYIGVILALFMQQFPFCFLMLLGYISGIDPSLERSARMLGATPWTVFRRVMLPLMAPGLAIAFALVFVMSFAVFPSAIMLGQPSGSTRTISIAAYQQAFEQYDMSYASAIAVVMGLCQFAALIVIILLRRRMAPR
;
A
#
# COMPACT_ATOMS: atom_id res chain seq x y z
N MET A 1 0.00 -22.93 -46.34
CA MET A 1 -0.33 -23.00 -44.90
C MET A 1 -0.22 -24.46 -44.46
N ARG A 2 0.86 -24.84 -43.79
CA ARG A 2 1.02 -26.20 -43.24
C ARG A 2 0.29 -26.23 -41.89
N ALA A 3 -0.72 -27.08 -41.75
CA ALA A 3 -1.38 -27.36 -40.51
C ALA A 3 -0.36 -27.98 -39.52
N VAL A 4 -0.15 -27.32 -38.39
CA VAL A 4 0.67 -27.85 -37.29
C VAL A 4 -0.09 -29.05 -36.71
N PRO A 5 0.56 -30.26 -36.63
CA PRO A 5 -0.12 -31.45 -36.17
C PRO A 5 -0.61 -31.28 -34.72
N THR A 6 -1.87 -31.64 -34.48
CA THR A 6 -2.59 -31.54 -33.20
C THR A 6 -1.92 -32.34 -32.07
N ARG A 7 -0.97 -33.17 -32.32
CA ARG A 7 -0.23 -33.99 -31.36
C ARG A 7 0.79 -33.17 -30.53
N GLU A 8 1.38 -32.13 -31.14
CA GLU A 8 2.36 -31.28 -30.44
C GLU A 8 1.72 -30.35 -29.39
N ARG A 9 0.44 -29.96 -29.57
CA ARG A 9 -0.26 -29.12 -28.59
C ARG A 9 -0.47 -29.80 -27.22
N GLY A 10 -0.81 -31.08 -27.21
CA GLY A 10 -1.05 -31.83 -25.98
C GLY A 10 0.19 -32.08 -25.14
N GLU A 11 1.35 -32.32 -25.76
CA GLU A 11 2.61 -32.50 -25.03
C GLU A 11 3.17 -31.19 -24.49
N PHE A 12 3.04 -30.08 -25.23
CA PHE A 12 3.37 -28.72 -24.73
C PHE A 12 2.50 -28.31 -23.57
N ASP A 13 1.19 -28.59 -23.60
CA ASP A 13 0.25 -28.30 -22.54
C ASP A 13 0.59 -29.10 -21.27
N LEU A 14 0.96 -30.38 -21.40
CA LEU A 14 1.36 -31.22 -20.27
C LEU A 14 2.67 -30.75 -19.61
N LEU A 15 3.67 -30.40 -20.44
CA LEU A 15 4.95 -29.85 -19.95
C LEU A 15 4.77 -28.50 -19.28
N ALA A 16 3.95 -27.63 -19.85
CA ALA A 16 3.58 -26.34 -19.25
C ALA A 16 2.85 -26.54 -17.90
N MET A 17 1.92 -27.48 -17.81
CA MET A 17 1.25 -27.83 -16.56
C MET A 17 2.23 -28.36 -15.51
N LEU A 18 3.16 -29.24 -15.89
CA LEU A 18 4.19 -29.77 -14.99
C LEU A 18 5.14 -28.67 -14.48
N CYS A 19 5.48 -27.69 -15.31
CA CYS A 19 6.29 -26.53 -14.90
C CYS A 19 5.55 -25.57 -13.96
N ILE A 20 4.23 -25.44 -14.11
CA ILE A 20 3.40 -24.57 -13.25
C ILE A 20 3.06 -25.25 -11.91
N LEU A 21 2.97 -26.59 -11.88
CA LEU A 21 2.54 -27.37 -10.72
C LEU A 21 3.35 -27.06 -9.45
N PRO A 22 4.70 -26.99 -9.45
CA PRO A 22 5.47 -26.69 -8.25
C PRO A 22 5.18 -25.30 -7.68
N SER A 23 5.04 -24.28 -8.54
CA SER A 23 4.71 -22.92 -8.12
C SER A 23 3.29 -22.83 -7.59
N LEU A 24 2.33 -23.51 -8.21
CA LEU A 24 0.95 -23.60 -7.73
C LEU A 24 0.86 -24.30 -6.39
N LEU A 25 1.55 -25.44 -6.23
CA LEU A 25 1.61 -26.17 -4.97
C LEU A 25 2.22 -25.33 -3.85
N TYR A 26 3.29 -24.59 -4.16
CA TYR A 26 3.91 -23.66 -3.21
C TYR A 26 2.92 -22.57 -2.75
N VAL A 27 2.20 -21.94 -3.68
CA VAL A 27 1.19 -20.93 -3.36
C VAL A 27 0.06 -21.51 -2.52
N LEU A 28 -0.43 -22.70 -2.88
CA LEU A 28 -1.50 -23.38 -2.11
C LEU A 28 -1.04 -23.70 -0.68
N CYS A 29 0.14 -24.27 -0.51
CA CYS A 29 0.65 -24.66 0.80
C CYS A 29 1.07 -23.48 1.68
N MET A 30 1.70 -22.44 1.09
CA MET A 30 2.30 -21.35 1.86
C MET A 30 1.37 -20.13 2.03
N PHE A 31 0.36 -19.97 1.19
CA PHE A 31 -0.57 -18.84 1.28
C PHE A 31 -2.00 -19.27 1.54
N VAL A 32 -2.54 -20.21 0.75
CA VAL A 32 -3.96 -20.57 0.87
C VAL A 32 -4.21 -21.36 2.15
N TYR A 33 -3.36 -22.33 2.47
CA TYR A 33 -3.52 -23.12 3.70
C TYR A 33 -3.44 -22.27 4.98
N PRO A 34 -2.44 -21.40 5.22
CA PRO A 34 -2.40 -20.53 6.40
C PRO A 34 -3.59 -19.57 6.47
N PHE A 35 -4.03 -19.04 5.33
CA PHE A 35 -5.21 -18.18 5.26
C PHE A 35 -6.49 -18.92 5.70
N LEU A 36 -6.73 -20.12 5.16
CA LEU A 36 -7.88 -20.95 5.55
C LEU A 36 -7.79 -21.40 7.00
N TYR A 37 -6.59 -21.70 7.50
CA TYR A 37 -6.37 -22.04 8.89
C TYR A 37 -6.65 -20.84 9.82
N GLY A 38 -6.23 -19.64 9.46
CA GLY A 38 -6.58 -18.40 10.17
C GLY A 38 -8.09 -18.17 10.19
N LEU A 39 -8.77 -18.38 9.03
CA LEU A 39 -10.23 -18.30 8.95
C LEU A 39 -10.92 -19.35 9.85
N TYR A 40 -10.42 -20.57 9.86
CA TYR A 40 -10.90 -21.62 10.75
C TYR A 40 -10.73 -21.23 12.23
N LEU A 41 -9.55 -20.73 12.63
CA LEU A 41 -9.30 -20.26 13.99
C LEU A 41 -10.22 -19.12 14.40
N SER A 42 -10.49 -18.16 13.50
CA SER A 42 -11.36 -17.01 13.78
C SER A 42 -12.78 -17.39 14.20
N LEU A 43 -13.24 -18.55 13.73
CA LEU A 43 -14.57 -19.13 14.04
C LEU A 43 -14.58 -20.06 15.26
N ARG A 44 -13.43 -20.27 15.92
CA ARG A 44 -13.28 -21.11 17.12
C ARG A 44 -12.80 -20.26 18.31
N PRO A 45 -13.72 -19.55 19.02
CA PRO A 45 -13.34 -18.75 20.18
C PRO A 45 -12.67 -19.62 21.25
N THR A 46 -11.61 -19.11 21.87
CA THR A 46 -10.84 -19.84 22.90
C THR A 46 -11.70 -20.23 24.10
N LYS A 47 -12.75 -19.46 24.39
CA LYS A 47 -13.61 -19.64 25.58
C LYS A 47 -14.88 -20.47 25.31
N ILE A 48 -15.20 -20.79 24.07
CA ILE A 48 -16.44 -21.45 23.69
C ILE A 48 -16.12 -22.70 22.86
N ALA A 49 -16.63 -23.84 23.25
CA ALA A 49 -16.45 -25.08 22.48
C ALA A 49 -17.29 -25.01 21.19
N GLY A 50 -16.65 -25.27 20.03
CA GLY A 50 -17.31 -25.34 18.74
C GLY A 50 -17.13 -24.07 17.88
N PHE A 51 -17.86 -24.02 16.75
CA PHE A 51 -17.85 -22.87 15.84
C PHE A 51 -18.81 -21.79 16.34
N SER A 52 -18.32 -20.58 16.41
CA SER A 52 -19.12 -19.42 16.85
C SER A 52 -18.60 -18.12 16.24
N LEU A 53 -19.51 -17.18 16.04
CA LEU A 53 -19.18 -15.80 15.64
C LEU A 53 -18.86 -14.89 16.82
N ALA A 54 -18.67 -15.44 18.03
CA ALA A 54 -18.46 -14.66 19.26
C ALA A 54 -17.26 -13.71 19.16
N ASN A 55 -16.16 -14.10 18.51
CA ASN A 55 -15.00 -13.21 18.29
C ASN A 55 -15.37 -11.95 17.50
N TYR A 56 -16.19 -12.10 16.46
CA TYR A 56 -16.66 -10.96 15.66
C TYR A 56 -17.63 -10.09 16.43
N LEU A 57 -18.55 -10.70 17.19
CA LEU A 57 -19.46 -9.94 18.07
C LEU A 57 -18.69 -9.16 19.12
N THR A 58 -17.69 -9.75 19.76
CA THR A 58 -16.81 -9.08 20.72
C THR A 58 -16.06 -7.90 20.05
N PHE A 59 -15.53 -8.10 18.85
CA PHE A 59 -14.83 -7.04 18.13
C PHE A 59 -15.73 -5.83 17.84
N PHE A 60 -16.94 -6.05 17.33
CA PHE A 60 -17.88 -4.98 16.97
C PHE A 60 -18.64 -4.39 18.17
N SER A 61 -18.65 -5.06 19.32
CA SER A 61 -19.26 -4.56 20.56
C SER A 61 -18.34 -3.65 21.35
N ASP A 62 -17.02 -3.72 21.13
CA ASP A 62 -16.04 -2.92 21.85
C ASP A 62 -15.58 -1.72 20.99
N PRO A 63 -15.92 -0.47 21.40
CA PRO A 63 -15.51 0.76 20.73
C PRO A 63 -13.98 0.86 20.54
N TYR A 64 -13.21 0.34 21.48
CA TYR A 64 -11.75 0.35 21.41
C TYR A 64 -11.22 -0.58 20.32
N GLN A 65 -11.94 -1.66 19.99
CA GLN A 65 -11.56 -2.59 18.95
C GLN A 65 -12.04 -2.10 17.57
N TYR A 66 -13.35 -1.86 17.37
CA TYR A 66 -13.81 -1.45 16.04
C TYR A 66 -13.33 -0.03 15.66
N GLY A 67 -13.02 0.81 16.62
CA GLY A 67 -12.40 2.12 16.40
C GLY A 67 -11.10 2.05 15.62
N THR A 68 -10.36 0.92 15.71
CA THR A 68 -9.13 0.68 14.95
C THR A 68 -9.34 0.68 13.43
N ILE A 69 -10.53 0.32 12.95
CA ILE A 69 -10.90 0.39 11.53
C ILE A 69 -10.81 1.84 11.05
N TRP A 70 -11.45 2.77 11.77
CA TRP A 70 -11.48 4.18 11.41
C TRP A 70 -10.10 4.83 11.49
N ILE A 71 -9.32 4.49 12.52
CA ILE A 71 -7.93 4.96 12.64
C ILE A 71 -7.12 4.48 11.45
N THR A 72 -7.26 3.21 11.04
CA THR A 72 -6.55 2.68 9.89
C THR A 72 -6.96 3.36 8.59
N PHE A 73 -8.27 3.58 8.36
CA PHE A 73 -8.75 4.34 7.21
C PHE A 73 -8.25 5.78 7.20
N SER A 74 -8.25 6.45 8.36
CA SER A 74 -7.78 7.83 8.48
C SER A 74 -6.29 7.98 8.14
N LEU A 75 -5.48 6.97 8.36
CA LEU A 75 -4.07 6.92 7.96
C LEU A 75 -3.92 6.51 6.48
N ALA A 76 -4.59 5.44 6.07
CA ALA A 76 -4.39 4.83 4.75
C ALA A 76 -4.90 5.70 3.59
N VAL A 77 -6.09 6.29 3.72
CA VAL A 77 -6.72 7.04 2.62
C VAL A 77 -5.96 8.34 2.31
N PRO A 78 -5.68 9.24 3.28
CA PRO A 78 -4.94 10.46 2.99
C PRO A 78 -3.53 10.18 2.49
N ASN A 79 -2.81 9.22 3.10
CA ASN A 79 -1.48 8.84 2.65
C ASN A 79 -1.51 8.36 1.19
N THR A 80 -2.44 7.47 0.84
CA THR A 80 -2.57 6.95 -0.54
C THR A 80 -2.82 8.07 -1.54
N ILE A 81 -3.70 9.01 -1.21
CA ILE A 81 -4.02 10.15 -2.09
C ILE A 81 -2.78 11.02 -2.28
N VAL A 82 -2.10 11.40 -1.21
CA VAL A 82 -0.90 12.25 -1.28
C VAL A 82 0.22 11.57 -2.05
N VAL A 83 0.52 10.31 -1.75
CA VAL A 83 1.54 9.51 -2.45
C VAL A 83 1.21 9.42 -3.95
N LEU A 84 -0.04 9.10 -4.31
CA LEU A 84 -0.45 8.96 -5.71
C LEU A 84 -0.34 10.27 -6.47
N LEU A 85 -0.82 11.37 -5.90
CA LEU A 85 -0.78 12.68 -6.55
C LEU A 85 0.65 13.15 -6.77
N LEU A 86 1.50 13.11 -5.75
CA LEU A 86 2.90 13.55 -5.87
C LEU A 86 3.67 12.65 -6.82
N SER A 87 3.47 11.32 -6.75
CA SER A 87 4.10 10.38 -7.68
C SER A 87 3.65 10.61 -9.12
N LEU A 88 2.37 10.90 -9.35
CA LEU A 88 1.84 11.21 -10.67
C LEU A 88 2.49 12.47 -11.26
N PHE A 89 2.56 13.56 -10.49
CA PHE A 89 3.16 14.81 -10.95
C PHE A 89 4.64 14.63 -11.28
N LEU A 90 5.39 13.95 -10.41
CA LEU A 90 6.80 13.70 -10.62
C LEU A 90 7.04 12.78 -11.83
N ALA A 91 6.33 11.65 -11.91
CA ALA A 91 6.45 10.70 -13.02
C ALA A 91 6.04 11.33 -14.37
N TYR A 92 4.96 12.11 -14.37
CA TYR A 92 4.54 12.83 -15.57
C TYR A 92 5.55 13.90 -16.01
N GLY A 93 6.18 14.60 -15.08
CA GLY A 93 7.26 15.55 -15.36
C GLY A 93 8.50 14.90 -15.95
N MET A 94 8.88 13.72 -15.45
CA MET A 94 10.11 13.00 -15.81
C MET A 94 9.99 12.12 -17.07
N ARG A 95 8.76 11.81 -17.55
CA ARG A 95 8.50 10.85 -18.64
C ARG A 95 9.19 11.13 -19.98
N ARG A 96 9.69 12.34 -20.19
CA ARG A 96 10.35 12.75 -21.44
C ARG A 96 11.88 12.80 -21.36
N GLY A 97 12.42 12.25 -20.30
CA GLY A 97 13.82 12.40 -19.93
C GLY A 97 14.04 13.72 -19.20
N PHE A 98 14.55 13.63 -18.01
CA PHE A 98 14.94 14.76 -17.17
C PHE A 98 16.44 14.70 -16.94
N PHE A 99 17.12 15.84 -16.97
CA PHE A 99 18.58 15.90 -16.84
C PHE A 99 19.12 15.14 -15.60
N MET A 100 18.36 15.12 -14.50
CA MET A 100 18.72 14.42 -13.26
C MET A 100 17.89 13.15 -13.03
N GLU A 101 17.26 12.56 -14.05
CA GLU A 101 16.38 11.39 -13.92
C GLU A 101 17.07 10.23 -13.18
N ARG A 102 18.31 9.91 -13.57
CA ARG A 102 19.10 8.85 -12.95
C ARG A 102 19.39 9.13 -11.47
N THR A 103 19.75 10.36 -11.13
CA THR A 103 20.06 10.79 -9.75
C THR A 103 18.80 10.73 -8.89
N VAL A 104 17.69 11.30 -9.36
CA VAL A 104 16.39 11.28 -8.64
C VAL A 104 15.92 9.85 -8.41
N THR A 105 15.97 9.01 -9.45
CA THR A 105 15.58 7.60 -9.35
C THR A 105 16.48 6.84 -8.36
N THR A 106 17.80 7.06 -8.39
CA THR A 106 18.74 6.43 -7.47
C THR A 106 18.47 6.84 -6.02
N ILE A 107 18.23 8.13 -5.76
CA ILE A 107 17.92 8.63 -4.40
C ILE A 107 16.59 8.03 -3.91
N LEU A 108 15.58 7.92 -4.78
CA LEU A 108 14.28 7.36 -4.42
C LEU A 108 14.32 5.84 -4.18
N ILE A 109 15.23 5.10 -4.77
CA ILE A 109 15.37 3.65 -4.52
C ILE A 109 15.98 3.39 -3.13
N LEU A 110 16.77 4.31 -2.60
CA LEU A 110 17.48 4.12 -1.33
C LEU A 110 16.55 3.79 -0.15
N PRO A 111 15.42 4.49 0.10
CA PRO A 111 14.46 4.12 1.14
C PRO A 111 13.86 2.72 0.96
N ILE A 112 13.62 2.29 -0.27
CA ILE A 112 13.08 0.95 -0.55
C ILE A 112 14.08 -0.14 -0.11
N SER A 113 15.38 0.09 -0.34
CA SER A 113 16.43 -0.89 -0.01
C SER A 113 16.71 -1.02 1.48
N LEU A 114 16.42 0.02 2.28
CA LEU A 114 16.66 0.01 3.73
C LEU A 114 15.64 -0.83 4.50
N GLY A 115 14.47 -1.07 3.94
CA GLY A 115 13.37 -1.75 4.63
C GLY A 115 12.68 -0.87 5.69
N VAL A 116 11.53 -1.37 6.15
CA VAL A 116 10.59 -0.58 6.97
C VAL A 116 11.17 -0.19 8.33
N ILE A 117 11.84 -1.13 9.00
CA ILE A 117 12.34 -0.94 10.38
C ILE A 117 13.49 0.08 10.39
N LEU A 118 14.49 -0.13 9.53
CA LEU A 118 15.65 0.77 9.48
C LEU A 118 15.26 2.18 9.02
N LEU A 119 14.28 2.29 8.10
CA LEU A 119 13.74 3.58 7.71
C LEU A 119 13.02 4.27 8.88
N SER A 120 12.23 3.53 9.66
CA SER A 120 11.54 4.08 10.83
C SER A 120 12.52 4.56 11.91
N GLU A 121 13.60 3.81 12.16
CA GLU A 121 14.70 4.25 13.05
C GLU A 121 15.40 5.50 12.52
N GLY A 122 15.66 5.57 11.21
CA GLY A 122 16.21 6.76 10.58
C GLY A 122 15.30 7.98 10.75
N ILE A 123 13.98 7.81 10.64
CA ILE A 123 12.99 8.87 10.87
C ILE A 123 13.01 9.31 12.35
N LEU A 124 13.09 8.37 13.30
CA LEU A 124 13.23 8.70 14.73
C LEU A 124 14.53 9.46 15.02
N GLY A 125 15.65 9.02 14.46
CA GLY A 125 16.95 9.69 14.64
C GLY A 125 17.00 11.09 14.01
N PHE A 126 16.24 11.34 12.95
CA PHE A 126 16.25 12.64 12.27
C PHE A 126 15.13 13.57 12.77
N TYR A 127 13.89 13.11 12.85
CA TYR A 127 12.68 13.89 13.17
C TYR A 127 12.23 13.77 14.64
N GLY A 128 12.87 12.90 15.43
CA GLY A 128 12.55 12.75 16.85
C GLY A 128 12.79 14.03 17.64
N SER A 129 12.25 14.12 18.86
CA SER A 129 12.41 15.29 19.71
C SER A 129 13.88 15.65 20.00
N GLN A 130 14.75 14.64 20.07
CA GLN A 130 16.20 14.78 20.19
C GLN A 130 16.93 14.53 18.86
N GLY A 131 16.19 14.49 17.74
CA GLY A 131 16.72 14.22 16.43
C GLY A 131 17.52 15.39 15.86
N TRP A 132 18.33 15.07 14.84
CA TRP A 132 19.24 16.04 14.22
C TRP A 132 18.54 17.28 13.68
N LEU A 133 17.33 17.15 13.13
CA LEU A 133 16.54 18.29 12.66
C LEU A 133 16.23 19.28 13.79
N ASN A 134 15.71 18.77 14.91
CA ASN A 134 15.36 19.62 16.06
C ASN A 134 16.60 20.26 16.68
N GLN A 135 17.69 19.51 16.83
CA GLN A 135 18.97 20.04 17.32
C GLN A 135 19.50 21.16 16.44
N ALA A 136 19.45 20.99 15.12
CA ALA A 136 19.88 22.02 14.17
C ALA A 136 19.02 23.27 14.23
N LEU A 137 17.68 23.13 14.29
CA LEU A 137 16.74 24.25 14.37
C LEU A 137 16.90 25.05 15.67
N ILE A 138 17.14 24.38 16.79
CA ILE A 138 17.40 25.02 18.08
C ILE A 138 18.75 25.71 18.06
N ALA A 139 19.81 25.10 17.55
CA ALA A 139 21.14 25.68 17.44
C ALA A 139 21.19 26.92 16.53
N LEU A 140 20.33 26.96 15.50
CA LEU A 140 20.18 28.13 14.61
C LEU A 140 19.26 29.21 15.20
N GLY A 141 18.68 29.01 16.37
CA GLY A 141 17.77 29.94 17.02
C GLY A 141 16.41 30.10 16.31
N LEU A 142 16.06 29.17 15.41
CA LEU A 142 14.82 29.22 14.65
C LEU A 142 13.59 28.77 15.47
N VAL A 143 13.82 27.92 16.46
CA VAL A 143 12.79 27.42 17.39
C VAL A 143 13.36 27.33 18.80
N SER A 144 12.50 27.60 19.81
CA SER A 144 12.87 27.50 21.23
C SER A 144 12.63 26.10 21.81
N GLU A 145 11.69 25.33 21.22
CA GLU A 145 11.33 23.98 21.65
C GLU A 145 11.32 23.02 20.48
N PRO A 146 11.61 21.71 20.69
CA PRO A 146 11.63 20.73 19.63
C PRO A 146 10.21 20.48 19.06
N PHE A 147 10.09 20.34 17.74
CA PHE A 147 8.89 19.89 17.08
C PHE A 147 8.64 18.41 17.39
N ILE A 148 7.42 18.08 17.81
CA ILE A 148 7.00 16.70 18.08
C ILE A 148 6.45 16.12 16.77
N LEU A 149 7.36 15.60 15.91
CA LEU A 149 7.02 15.00 14.61
C LEU A 149 6.93 13.48 14.66
N THR A 150 7.22 12.87 15.81
CA THR A 150 7.18 11.42 16.03
C THR A 150 6.29 11.09 17.22
N HIS A 151 5.93 9.80 17.37
CA HIS A 151 4.99 9.31 18.38
C HIS A 151 3.60 9.95 18.29
N ASN A 152 3.17 10.22 17.06
CA ASN A 152 1.86 10.79 16.75
C ASN A 152 1.40 10.38 15.35
N TYR A 153 0.24 10.90 14.95
CA TYR A 153 -0.35 10.67 13.62
C TYR A 153 0.57 11.13 12.47
N ILE A 154 1.25 12.27 12.64
CA ILE A 154 2.14 12.84 11.62
C ILE A 154 3.36 11.93 11.39
N GLY A 155 3.95 11.39 12.44
CA GLY A 155 5.08 10.47 12.36
C GLY A 155 4.74 9.21 11.54
N VAL A 156 3.55 8.65 11.75
CA VAL A 156 3.09 7.49 10.98
C VAL A 156 2.88 7.84 9.51
N ILE A 157 2.23 8.96 9.21
CA ILE A 157 2.03 9.43 7.82
C ILE A 157 3.36 9.69 7.13
N LEU A 158 4.32 10.32 7.81
CA LEU A 158 5.65 10.58 7.26
C LEU A 158 6.37 9.28 6.88
N ALA A 159 6.31 8.28 7.77
CA ALA A 159 6.91 6.98 7.51
C ALA A 159 6.25 6.27 6.33
N LEU A 160 4.91 6.25 6.29
CA LEU A 160 4.16 5.65 5.19
C LEU A 160 4.48 6.33 3.85
N PHE A 161 4.54 7.66 3.85
CA PHE A 161 4.89 8.44 2.67
C PHE A 161 6.30 8.09 2.18
N MET A 162 7.30 8.12 3.04
CA MET A 162 8.69 7.83 2.67
C MET A 162 8.90 6.41 2.16
N GLN A 163 8.12 5.44 2.65
CA GLN A 163 8.18 4.05 2.19
C GLN A 163 7.51 3.86 0.83
N GLN A 164 6.36 4.49 0.62
CA GLN A 164 5.47 4.15 -0.49
C GLN A 164 5.61 5.07 -1.69
N PHE A 165 6.05 6.32 -1.46
CA PHE A 165 6.23 7.30 -2.53
C PHE A 165 7.22 6.84 -3.60
N PRO A 166 8.41 6.32 -3.27
CA PRO A 166 9.35 5.82 -4.27
C PRO A 166 8.79 4.66 -5.09
N PHE A 167 8.11 3.71 -4.44
CA PHE A 167 7.49 2.58 -5.09
C PHE A 167 6.39 3.01 -6.07
N CYS A 168 5.48 3.87 -5.62
CA CYS A 168 4.40 4.41 -6.44
C CYS A 168 4.94 5.23 -7.63
N PHE A 169 5.95 6.06 -7.38
CA PHE A 169 6.61 6.85 -8.42
C PHE A 169 7.22 5.97 -9.51
N LEU A 170 8.04 4.98 -9.15
CA LEU A 170 8.69 4.08 -10.12
C LEU A 170 7.67 3.31 -10.94
N MET A 171 6.61 2.81 -10.28
CA MET A 171 5.53 2.10 -10.94
C MET A 171 4.80 3.01 -11.95
N LEU A 172 4.45 4.23 -11.56
CA LEU A 172 3.79 5.19 -12.44
C LEU A 172 4.72 5.67 -13.56
N LEU A 173 6.00 5.90 -13.28
CA LEU A 173 6.98 6.27 -14.29
C LEU A 173 7.10 5.18 -15.36
N GLY A 174 7.20 3.91 -14.97
CA GLY A 174 7.24 2.79 -15.91
C GLY A 174 5.97 2.68 -16.75
N TYR A 175 4.79 2.86 -16.13
CA TYR A 175 3.52 2.84 -16.84
C TYR A 175 3.39 3.99 -17.84
N ILE A 176 3.73 5.22 -17.43
CA ILE A 176 3.60 6.43 -18.25
C ILE A 176 4.61 6.43 -19.39
N SER A 177 5.82 5.93 -19.16
CA SER A 177 6.86 5.80 -20.20
C SER A 177 6.47 4.82 -21.31
N GLY A 178 5.56 3.89 -21.06
CA GLY A 178 4.99 2.98 -22.07
C GLY A 178 3.93 3.61 -22.97
N ILE A 179 3.46 4.84 -22.68
CA ILE A 179 2.47 5.55 -23.51
C ILE A 179 3.19 6.23 -24.68
N ASP A 180 2.71 5.98 -25.92
CA ASP A 180 3.32 6.55 -27.13
C ASP A 180 3.32 8.09 -27.10
N PRO A 181 4.51 8.73 -27.17
CA PRO A 181 4.63 10.18 -27.21
C PRO A 181 3.98 10.84 -28.44
N SER A 182 3.71 10.07 -29.50
CA SER A 182 3.04 10.57 -30.71
C SER A 182 1.63 11.09 -30.42
N LEU A 183 0.92 10.51 -29.45
CA LEU A 183 -0.41 10.94 -29.04
C LEU A 183 -0.43 12.38 -28.50
N GLU A 184 0.59 12.73 -27.71
CA GLU A 184 0.72 14.12 -27.22
C GLU A 184 1.09 15.08 -28.36
N ARG A 185 1.97 14.66 -29.27
CA ARG A 185 2.39 15.49 -30.42
C ARG A 185 1.21 15.77 -31.35
N SER A 186 0.44 14.74 -31.67
CA SER A 186 -0.76 14.87 -32.51
C SER A 186 -1.79 15.82 -31.90
N ALA A 187 -2.07 15.70 -30.59
CA ALA A 187 -2.99 16.61 -29.92
C ALA A 187 -2.50 18.06 -29.93
N ARG A 188 -1.19 18.31 -29.81
CA ARG A 188 -0.58 19.65 -29.87
C ARG A 188 -0.66 20.24 -31.31
N MET A 189 -0.47 19.43 -32.34
CA MET A 189 -0.64 19.87 -33.72
C MET A 189 -2.07 20.33 -34.02
N LEU A 190 -3.05 19.76 -33.31
CA LEU A 190 -4.45 20.20 -33.37
C LEU A 190 -4.75 21.44 -32.48
N GLY A 191 -3.73 22.11 -31.97
CA GLY A 191 -3.86 23.34 -31.18
C GLY A 191 -4.17 23.11 -29.68
N ALA A 192 -4.09 21.88 -29.17
CA ALA A 192 -4.37 21.61 -27.76
C ALA A 192 -3.28 22.19 -26.84
N THR A 193 -3.68 22.91 -25.79
CA THR A 193 -2.78 23.39 -24.73
C THR A 193 -2.20 22.24 -23.93
N PRO A 194 -1.04 22.40 -23.27
CA PRO A 194 -0.43 21.35 -22.43
C PRO A 194 -1.39 20.78 -21.37
N TRP A 195 -2.22 21.63 -20.76
CA TRP A 195 -3.24 21.24 -19.79
C TRP A 195 -4.36 20.41 -20.43
N THR A 196 -4.79 20.79 -21.64
CA THR A 196 -5.80 20.05 -22.40
C THR A 196 -5.28 18.66 -22.78
N VAL A 197 -4.02 18.58 -23.24
CA VAL A 197 -3.34 17.30 -23.53
C VAL A 197 -3.28 16.43 -22.27
N PHE A 198 -2.82 16.98 -21.13
CA PHE A 198 -2.79 16.24 -19.88
C PHE A 198 -4.17 15.71 -19.50
N ARG A 199 -5.19 16.59 -19.45
CA ARG A 199 -6.51 16.22 -18.90
C ARG A 199 -7.31 15.33 -19.84
N ARG A 200 -7.25 15.56 -21.17
CA ARG A 200 -8.12 14.88 -22.14
C ARG A 200 -7.46 13.70 -22.87
N VAL A 201 -6.12 13.64 -22.89
CA VAL A 201 -5.39 12.57 -23.56
C VAL A 201 -4.65 11.71 -22.54
N MET A 202 -3.75 12.30 -21.77
CA MET A 202 -2.85 11.55 -20.90
C MET A 202 -3.56 10.96 -19.68
N LEU A 203 -4.36 11.75 -18.98
CA LEU A 203 -5.02 11.30 -17.74
C LEU A 203 -5.96 10.10 -17.98
N PRO A 204 -6.79 10.04 -19.03
CA PRO A 204 -7.58 8.86 -19.35
C PRO A 204 -6.72 7.64 -19.69
N LEU A 205 -5.61 7.82 -20.42
CA LEU A 205 -4.67 6.74 -20.74
C LEU A 205 -3.93 6.22 -19.51
N MET A 206 -3.63 7.10 -18.55
CA MET A 206 -3.00 6.73 -17.29
C MET A 206 -3.98 6.12 -16.27
N ALA A 207 -5.28 6.31 -16.44
CA ALA A 207 -6.29 5.88 -15.45
C ALA A 207 -6.19 4.40 -15.03
N PRO A 208 -5.90 3.43 -15.90
CA PRO A 208 -5.69 2.05 -15.48
C PRO A 208 -4.48 1.88 -14.56
N GLY A 209 -3.35 2.51 -14.90
CA GLY A 209 -2.13 2.50 -14.08
C GLY A 209 -2.33 3.20 -12.73
N LEU A 210 -3.03 4.35 -12.72
CA LEU A 210 -3.38 5.05 -11.49
C LEU A 210 -4.26 4.21 -10.56
N ALA A 211 -5.22 3.47 -11.11
CA ALA A 211 -6.07 2.61 -10.30
C ALA A 211 -5.30 1.45 -9.67
N ILE A 212 -4.35 0.86 -10.40
CA ILE A 212 -3.48 -0.20 -9.86
C ILE A 212 -2.55 0.38 -8.78
N ALA A 213 -1.92 1.54 -9.05
CA ALA A 213 -1.07 2.23 -8.09
C ALA A 213 -1.84 2.58 -6.81
N PHE A 214 -3.05 3.13 -6.93
CA PHE A 214 -3.92 3.42 -5.80
C PHE A 214 -4.21 2.16 -4.98
N ALA A 215 -4.61 1.07 -5.64
CA ALA A 215 -4.95 -0.18 -4.96
C ALA A 215 -3.76 -0.74 -4.18
N LEU A 216 -2.56 -0.78 -4.79
CA LEU A 216 -1.35 -1.29 -4.14
C LEU A 216 -0.92 -0.41 -2.97
N VAL A 217 -0.84 0.91 -3.15
CA VAL A 217 -0.46 1.85 -2.09
C VAL A 217 -1.48 1.82 -0.95
N PHE A 218 -2.78 1.74 -1.25
CA PHE A 218 -3.83 1.64 -0.25
C PHE A 218 -3.70 0.36 0.59
N VAL A 219 -3.51 -0.80 -0.05
CA VAL A 219 -3.32 -2.07 0.67
C VAL A 219 -2.10 -2.03 1.58
N MET A 220 -0.97 -1.49 1.08
CA MET A 220 0.24 -1.33 1.88
C MET A 220 0.04 -0.35 3.04
N SER A 221 -0.66 0.77 2.82
CA SER A 221 -0.97 1.75 3.88
C SER A 221 -1.91 1.17 4.93
N PHE A 222 -2.92 0.41 4.50
CA PHE A 222 -3.91 -0.21 5.40
C PHE A 222 -3.29 -1.31 6.27
N ALA A 223 -2.29 -2.01 5.75
CA ALA A 223 -1.55 -3.05 6.46
C ALA A 223 -0.36 -2.51 7.29
N VAL A 224 -0.29 -1.19 7.52
CA VAL A 224 0.79 -0.58 8.30
C VAL A 224 0.90 -1.19 9.69
N PHE A 225 2.11 -1.61 10.06
CA PHE A 225 2.38 -2.21 11.37
C PHE A 225 3.70 -1.71 11.97
N PRO A 226 4.92 -2.00 11.44
CA PRO A 226 6.17 -1.64 12.13
C PRO A 226 6.32 -0.14 12.34
N SER A 227 6.08 0.67 11.31
CA SER A 227 6.18 2.13 11.41
C SER A 227 5.11 2.75 12.30
N ALA A 228 3.91 2.16 12.39
CA ALA A 228 2.86 2.63 13.29
C ALA A 228 3.17 2.33 14.77
N ILE A 229 3.87 1.22 15.06
CA ILE A 229 4.36 0.92 16.41
C ILE A 229 5.49 1.87 16.80
N MET A 230 6.46 2.10 15.91
CA MET A 230 7.68 2.85 16.24
C MET A 230 7.46 4.36 16.26
N LEU A 231 6.67 4.88 15.34
CA LEU A 231 6.49 6.33 15.12
C LEU A 231 5.14 6.85 15.56
N GLY A 232 4.21 5.96 15.91
CA GLY A 232 2.88 6.29 16.38
C GLY A 232 2.69 6.13 17.89
N GLN A 233 1.42 6.02 18.29
CA GLN A 233 0.95 5.70 19.63
C GLN A 233 0.16 4.38 19.58
N PRO A 234 0.82 3.24 19.77
CA PRO A 234 0.22 1.90 19.58
C PRO A 234 -0.99 1.62 20.50
N SER A 235 -1.06 2.28 21.66
CA SER A 235 -2.18 2.16 22.60
C SER A 235 -3.14 3.36 22.56
N GLY A 236 -2.95 4.28 21.60
CA GLY A 236 -3.69 5.55 21.53
C GLY A 236 -4.22 5.86 20.12
N SER A 237 -4.01 7.11 19.70
CA SER A 237 -4.61 7.69 18.49
C SER A 237 -4.18 7.06 17.16
N THR A 238 -3.12 6.27 17.14
CA THR A 238 -2.64 5.58 15.94
C THR A 238 -2.63 4.05 16.10
N ARG A 239 -3.48 3.51 16.97
CA ARG A 239 -3.69 2.08 17.13
C ARG A 239 -4.44 1.52 15.92
N THR A 240 -3.71 1.06 14.92
CA THR A 240 -4.28 0.46 13.71
C THR A 240 -4.85 -0.94 13.98
N ILE A 241 -5.67 -1.43 13.04
CA ILE A 241 -6.25 -2.78 13.14
C ILE A 241 -5.16 -3.86 13.12
N SER A 242 -4.03 -3.64 12.43
CA SER A 242 -2.88 -4.54 12.43
C SER A 242 -2.20 -4.60 13.80
N ILE A 243 -2.08 -3.46 14.50
CA ILE A 243 -1.58 -3.41 15.89
C ILE A 243 -2.54 -4.14 16.81
N ALA A 244 -3.86 -3.95 16.67
CA ALA A 244 -4.85 -4.66 17.47
C ALA A 244 -4.75 -6.18 17.31
N ALA A 245 -4.58 -6.67 16.06
CA ALA A 245 -4.38 -8.08 15.79
C ALA A 245 -3.09 -8.61 16.44
N TYR A 246 -2.00 -7.85 16.34
CA TYR A 246 -0.72 -8.21 16.96
C TYR A 246 -0.81 -8.28 18.49
N GLN A 247 -1.43 -7.30 19.12
CA GLN A 247 -1.61 -7.26 20.57
C GLN A 247 -2.39 -8.48 21.07
N GLN A 248 -3.48 -8.84 20.37
CA GLN A 248 -4.25 -10.04 20.72
C GLN A 248 -3.45 -11.34 20.54
N ALA A 249 -2.68 -11.45 19.44
CA ALA A 249 -1.92 -12.65 19.14
C ALA A 249 -0.73 -12.85 20.12
N PHE A 250 0.06 -11.79 20.34
CA PHE A 250 1.38 -11.91 20.97
C PHE A 250 1.46 -11.32 22.38
N GLU A 251 0.58 -10.39 22.75
CA GLU A 251 0.53 -9.84 24.11
C GLU A 251 -0.54 -10.53 24.96
N GLN A 252 -1.70 -10.85 24.36
CA GLN A 252 -2.81 -11.53 25.05
C GLN A 252 -2.85 -13.04 24.82
N TYR A 253 -2.03 -13.55 23.89
CA TYR A 253 -1.97 -14.97 23.49
C TYR A 253 -3.31 -15.56 23.03
N ASP A 254 -4.23 -14.72 22.52
CA ASP A 254 -5.49 -15.17 21.92
C ASP A 254 -5.41 -15.18 20.39
N MET A 255 -4.82 -16.24 19.84
CA MET A 255 -4.68 -16.44 18.40
C MET A 255 -6.02 -16.52 17.67
N SER A 256 -7.06 -16.99 18.34
CA SER A 256 -8.40 -17.11 17.77
C SER A 256 -9.02 -15.72 17.54
N TYR A 257 -8.97 -14.86 18.54
CA TYR A 257 -9.48 -13.50 18.44
C TYR A 257 -8.62 -12.64 17.50
N ALA A 258 -7.30 -12.78 17.56
CA ALA A 258 -6.38 -12.12 16.61
C ALA A 258 -6.68 -12.49 15.15
N SER A 259 -6.97 -13.78 14.89
CA SER A 259 -7.37 -14.26 13.56
C SER A 259 -8.69 -13.64 13.09
N ALA A 260 -9.66 -13.44 13.99
CA ALA A 260 -10.91 -12.75 13.66
C ALA A 260 -10.66 -11.28 13.28
N ILE A 261 -9.80 -10.56 14.01
CA ILE A 261 -9.39 -9.19 13.68
C ILE A 261 -8.70 -9.13 12.31
N ALA A 262 -7.81 -10.08 12.01
CA ALA A 262 -7.14 -10.17 10.72
C ALA A 262 -8.11 -10.43 9.56
N VAL A 263 -9.15 -11.26 9.77
CA VAL A 263 -10.22 -11.46 8.78
C VAL A 263 -11.03 -10.19 8.58
N VAL A 264 -11.40 -9.47 9.64
CA VAL A 264 -12.08 -8.16 9.53
C VAL A 264 -11.22 -7.17 8.75
N MET A 265 -9.92 -7.10 9.04
CA MET A 265 -8.97 -6.26 8.31
C MET A 265 -8.98 -6.59 6.80
N GLY A 266 -8.89 -7.87 6.45
CA GLY A 266 -8.95 -8.33 5.06
C GLY A 266 -10.27 -7.95 4.38
N LEU A 267 -11.41 -8.14 5.05
CA LEU A 267 -12.72 -7.76 4.52
C LEU A 267 -12.83 -6.25 4.28
N CYS A 268 -12.31 -5.41 5.18
CA CYS A 268 -12.25 -3.97 4.99
C CYS A 268 -11.41 -3.58 3.76
N GLN A 269 -10.24 -4.22 3.58
CA GLN A 269 -9.41 -4.00 2.38
C GLN A 269 -10.13 -4.42 1.10
N PHE A 270 -10.74 -5.60 1.06
CA PHE A 270 -11.51 -6.06 -0.11
C PHE A 270 -12.68 -5.14 -0.41
N ALA A 271 -13.44 -4.73 0.59
CA ALA A 271 -14.56 -3.80 0.41
C ALA A 271 -14.10 -2.47 -0.19
N ALA A 272 -13.01 -1.89 0.32
CA ALA A 272 -12.43 -0.67 -0.21
C ALA A 272 -11.95 -0.84 -1.66
N LEU A 273 -11.27 -1.94 -1.99
CA LEU A 273 -10.82 -2.23 -3.37
C LEU A 273 -11.99 -2.39 -4.33
N ILE A 274 -13.07 -3.07 -3.92
CA ILE A 274 -14.28 -3.20 -4.73
C ILE A 274 -14.88 -1.83 -5.02
N VAL A 275 -15.01 -0.96 -4.01
CA VAL A 275 -15.50 0.41 -4.19
C VAL A 275 -14.64 1.18 -5.20
N ILE A 276 -13.32 1.09 -5.10
CA ILE A 276 -12.38 1.75 -6.03
C ILE A 276 -12.57 1.26 -7.47
N ILE A 277 -12.69 -0.07 -7.67
CA ILE A 277 -12.90 -0.67 -8.98
C ILE A 277 -14.25 -0.23 -9.58
N LEU A 278 -15.31 -0.18 -8.77
CA LEU A 278 -16.62 0.26 -9.21
C LEU A 278 -16.63 1.75 -9.59
N LEU A 279 -15.97 2.59 -8.79
CA LEU A 279 -15.81 4.03 -9.12
C LEU A 279 -15.04 4.21 -10.42
N ARG A 280 -13.96 3.45 -10.64
CA ARG A 280 -13.20 3.48 -11.89
C ARG A 280 -14.07 3.14 -13.10
N ARG A 281 -14.91 2.11 -13.01
CA ARG A 281 -15.81 1.70 -14.11
C ARG A 281 -16.79 2.80 -14.51
N ARG A 282 -17.22 3.62 -13.55
CA ARG A 282 -18.10 4.78 -13.83
C ARG A 282 -17.38 5.97 -14.46
N MET A 283 -16.07 6.11 -14.23
CA MET A 283 -15.26 7.20 -14.77
C MET A 283 -14.63 6.89 -16.12
N ALA A 284 -14.59 5.62 -16.55
CA ALA A 284 -14.12 5.25 -17.88
C ALA A 284 -15.17 5.70 -18.92
N PRO A 285 -14.83 6.62 -19.85
CA PRO A 285 -15.74 6.97 -20.95
C PRO A 285 -15.98 5.71 -21.79
N ARG A 286 -17.25 5.50 -22.16
CA ARG A 286 -17.66 4.50 -23.15
C ARG A 286 -17.14 4.87 -24.52
#